data_be1d35e9ab3c4ae543bd530396a43d91
#
_entry.id   be1d35e9ab3c4ae543bd530396a43d91
#
_cell.length_a   1.000
_cell.length_b   1.000
_cell.length_c   1.000
_cell.angle_alpha   90.00
_cell.angle_beta   90.00
_cell.angle_gamma   90.00
#
_symmetry.space_group_name_H-M   'P 1'
#
loop_
_entity.id
_entity.type
_entity.pdbx_description
1 polymer ?
#
loop_
_entity_poly.entity_id
_entity_poly.type
_entity_poly.pdbx_seq_one_letter_code
_entity_poly.pdbx_strand_id
1 'polypeptide(L)'
;MYISESDKALIRQLVEKQLRAFQEDNLEIAFSLTSPAIQSKFTQQDFMSMMHDQYGALVKPRSIMFRGFTLINNFPALISMVMDRSGSLFQAVVIVQHQPDYSWRIHGYELIAINEKII
;
A
#
# COMPACT_ATOMS: atom_id res chain seq x y z
N MET A 1 -12.57 -11.45 12.49
CA MET A 1 -11.16 -11.36 12.91
C MET A 1 -10.88 -9.98 13.46
N TYR A 2 -10.15 -9.92 14.54
CA TYR A 2 -9.83 -8.66 15.20
C TYR A 2 -8.37 -8.26 14.89
N ILE A 3 -8.16 -6.99 14.55
CA ILE A 3 -6.81 -6.45 14.36
C ILE A 3 -6.45 -5.68 15.63
N SER A 4 -5.44 -6.14 16.36
CA SER A 4 -5.02 -5.51 17.60
C SER A 4 -4.44 -4.11 17.35
N GLU A 5 -4.42 -3.26 18.37
CA GLU A 5 -3.85 -1.93 18.25
C GLU A 5 -2.34 -1.98 17.97
N SER A 6 -1.65 -2.96 18.54
CA SER A 6 -0.23 -3.15 18.25
C SER A 6 0.00 -3.58 16.80
N ASP A 7 -0.84 -4.45 16.25
CA ASP A 7 -0.75 -4.85 14.86
C ASP A 7 -1.06 -3.70 13.93
N LYS A 8 -2.07 -2.89 14.24
CA LYS A 8 -2.38 -1.68 13.46
C LYS A 8 -1.19 -0.74 13.38
N ALA A 9 -0.50 -0.54 14.51
CA ALA A 9 0.69 0.32 14.54
C ALA A 9 1.80 -0.24 13.65
N LEU A 10 2.05 -1.55 13.71
CA LEU A 10 3.06 -2.21 12.88
C LEU A 10 2.71 -2.14 11.39
N ILE A 11 1.45 -2.32 11.06
CA ILE A 11 0.99 -2.24 9.67
C ILE A 11 1.15 -0.81 9.14
N ARG A 12 0.80 0.21 9.92
CA ARG A 12 1.03 1.60 9.51
C ARG A 12 2.50 1.87 9.25
N GLN A 13 3.38 1.42 10.14
CA GLN A 13 4.82 1.60 9.98
C GLN A 13 5.33 0.93 8.70
N LEU A 14 4.84 -0.26 8.41
CA LEU A 14 5.19 -0.99 7.18
C LEU A 14 4.82 -0.19 5.94
N VAL A 15 3.57 0.30 5.88
CA VAL A 15 3.07 1.06 4.74
C VAL A 15 3.82 2.39 4.61
N GLU A 16 4.03 3.10 5.72
CA GLU A 16 4.78 4.35 5.71
C GLU A 16 6.21 4.14 5.19
N LYS A 17 6.84 3.05 5.59
CA LYS A 17 8.19 2.72 5.13
C LYS A 17 8.23 2.47 3.62
N GLN A 18 7.24 1.78 3.08
CA GLN A 18 7.18 1.55 1.64
C GLN A 18 6.90 2.84 0.87
N LEU A 19 5.98 3.68 1.36
CA LEU A 19 5.68 4.96 0.73
C LEU A 19 6.92 5.85 0.69
N ARG A 20 7.69 5.87 1.77
CA ARG A 20 8.95 6.62 1.81
C ARG A 20 9.95 6.07 0.80
N ALA A 21 10.05 4.74 0.70
CA ALA A 21 10.94 4.11 -0.27
C ALA A 21 10.57 4.48 -1.70
N PHE A 22 9.28 4.53 -2.03
CA PHE A 22 8.82 5.00 -3.34
C PHE A 22 9.22 6.46 -3.58
N GLN A 23 9.05 7.33 -2.58
CA GLN A 23 9.40 8.75 -2.72
C GLN A 23 10.89 8.95 -2.93
N GLU A 24 11.70 8.11 -2.34
CA GLU A 24 13.17 8.17 -2.43
C GLU A 24 13.71 7.35 -3.61
N ASP A 25 12.83 6.78 -4.43
CA ASP A 25 13.20 5.89 -5.53
C ASP A 25 14.05 4.71 -5.08
N ASN A 26 13.83 4.25 -3.85
CA ASN A 26 14.52 3.11 -3.28
C ASN A 26 13.76 1.82 -3.60
N LEU A 27 14.02 1.32 -4.80
CA LEU A 27 13.35 0.14 -5.35
C LEU A 27 13.61 -1.11 -4.52
N GLU A 28 14.83 -1.28 -4.06
CA GLU A 28 15.22 -2.44 -3.25
C GLU A 28 14.40 -2.52 -1.95
N ILE A 29 14.32 -1.42 -1.22
CA ILE A 29 13.56 -1.38 0.02
C ILE A 29 12.07 -1.56 -0.26
N ALA A 30 11.52 -0.83 -1.24
CA ALA A 30 10.10 -0.94 -1.57
C ALA A 30 9.69 -2.38 -1.87
N PHE A 31 10.50 -3.10 -2.65
CA PHE A 31 10.23 -4.49 -3.01
C PHE A 31 10.44 -5.44 -1.84
N SER A 32 11.44 -5.18 -0.99
CA SER A 32 11.76 -6.05 0.15
C SER A 32 10.63 -6.11 1.18
N LEU A 33 9.74 -5.13 1.19
CA LEU A 33 8.61 -5.06 2.13
C LEU A 33 7.38 -5.83 1.63
N THR A 34 7.45 -6.41 0.45
CA THR A 34 6.34 -7.20 -0.11
C THR A 34 6.39 -8.65 0.36
N SER A 35 5.25 -9.34 0.21
CA SER A 35 5.14 -10.73 0.63
C SER A 35 5.97 -11.67 -0.27
N PRO A 36 6.30 -12.88 0.21
CA PRO A 36 6.99 -13.86 -0.63
C PRO A 36 6.26 -14.16 -1.93
N ALA A 37 4.94 -14.16 -1.91
CA ALA A 37 4.14 -14.39 -3.12
C ALA A 37 4.39 -13.32 -4.19
N ILE A 38 4.46 -12.05 -3.77
CA ILE A 38 4.78 -10.96 -4.70
C ILE A 38 6.21 -11.07 -5.18
N GLN A 39 7.15 -11.35 -4.29
CA GLN A 39 8.56 -11.45 -4.65
C GLN A 39 8.86 -12.61 -5.59
N SER A 40 8.06 -13.67 -5.54
CA SER A 40 8.20 -14.79 -6.48
C SER A 40 7.57 -14.51 -7.84
N LYS A 41 6.62 -13.58 -7.90
CA LYS A 41 5.87 -13.25 -9.11
C LYS A 41 6.51 -12.14 -9.94
N PHE A 42 7.24 -11.24 -9.30
CA PHE A 42 7.84 -10.07 -9.93
C PHE A 42 9.34 -9.98 -9.65
N THR A 43 10.09 -9.45 -10.62
CA THR A 43 11.41 -8.88 -10.31
C THR A 43 11.19 -7.49 -9.70
N GLN A 44 12.25 -6.90 -9.14
CA GLN A 44 12.16 -5.55 -8.60
C GLN A 44 11.70 -4.54 -9.68
N GLN A 45 12.27 -4.66 -10.88
CA GLN A 45 11.93 -3.75 -11.98
C GLN A 45 10.50 -3.93 -12.45
N ASP A 46 10.05 -5.19 -12.59
CA ASP A 46 8.67 -5.48 -13.00
C ASP A 46 7.67 -5.00 -11.96
N PHE A 47 8.00 -5.17 -10.68
CA PHE A 47 7.18 -4.67 -9.59
C PHE A 47 7.03 -3.16 -9.68
N MET A 48 8.14 -2.44 -9.89
CA MET A 48 8.11 -0.99 -9.96
C MET A 48 7.36 -0.50 -11.20
N SER A 49 7.52 -1.16 -12.34
CA SER A 49 6.77 -0.83 -13.56
C SER A 49 5.27 -0.99 -13.34
N MET A 50 4.87 -2.09 -12.71
CA MET A 50 3.46 -2.34 -12.39
C MET A 50 2.92 -1.29 -11.42
N MET A 51 3.70 -0.91 -10.41
CA MET A 51 3.29 0.10 -9.44
C MET A 51 3.10 1.46 -10.11
N HIS A 52 4.01 1.89 -10.98
CA HIS A 52 3.87 3.14 -11.72
C HIS A 52 2.63 3.12 -12.63
N ASP A 53 2.40 2.00 -13.32
CA ASP A 53 1.32 1.91 -14.31
C ASP A 53 -0.06 1.81 -13.65
N GLN A 54 -0.19 1.05 -12.58
CA GLN A 54 -1.48 0.74 -11.99
C GLN A 54 -1.76 1.48 -10.69
N TYR A 55 -0.72 1.89 -9.96
CA TYR A 55 -0.85 2.48 -8.62
C TYR A 55 -0.02 3.75 -8.48
N GLY A 56 0.11 4.50 -9.58
CA GLY A 56 0.97 5.69 -9.61
C GLY A 56 0.67 6.71 -8.51
N ALA A 57 -0.60 6.85 -8.13
CA ALA A 57 -0.98 7.77 -7.05
C ALA A 57 -0.33 7.38 -5.71
N LEU A 58 -0.11 6.09 -5.46
CA LEU A 58 0.58 5.62 -4.25
C LEU A 58 2.09 5.78 -4.31
N VAL A 59 2.66 5.73 -5.51
CA VAL A 59 4.12 5.82 -5.68
C VAL A 59 4.62 7.23 -5.41
N LYS A 60 3.94 8.22 -5.95
CA LYS A 60 4.31 9.64 -5.79
C LYS A 60 3.08 10.47 -5.46
N PRO A 61 2.49 10.29 -4.28
CA PRO A 61 1.29 11.05 -3.92
C PRO A 61 1.64 12.51 -3.64
N ARG A 62 0.68 13.39 -3.92
CA ARG A 62 0.73 14.78 -3.44
C ARG A 62 0.42 14.82 -1.96
N SER A 63 -0.56 14.02 -1.53
CA SER A 63 -0.89 13.86 -0.11
C SER A 63 -1.52 12.50 0.13
N ILE A 64 -1.40 12.00 1.35
CA ILE A 64 -2.00 10.74 1.76
C ILE A 64 -2.47 10.86 3.21
N MET A 65 -3.65 10.31 3.48
CA MET A 65 -4.23 10.27 4.82
C MET A 65 -4.73 8.87 5.11
N PHE A 66 -4.22 8.26 6.17
CA PHE A 66 -4.72 6.96 6.61
C PHE A 66 -6.10 7.15 7.26
N ARG A 67 -7.05 6.26 6.90
CA ARG A 67 -8.43 6.35 7.34
C ARG A 67 -8.82 5.28 8.33
N GLY A 68 -8.29 4.07 8.19
CA GLY A 68 -8.65 2.99 9.07
C GLY A 68 -8.28 1.64 8.49
N PHE A 69 -8.83 0.60 9.06
CA PHE A 69 -8.52 -0.78 8.69
C PHE A 69 -9.78 -1.53 8.31
N THR A 70 -9.61 -2.53 7.46
CA THR A 70 -10.65 -3.47 7.07
C THR A 70 -10.03 -4.84 6.85
N LEU A 71 -10.86 -5.80 6.46
CA LEU A 71 -10.40 -7.12 6.05
C LEU A 71 -10.77 -7.34 4.59
N ILE A 72 -9.80 -7.81 3.81
CA ILE A 72 -10.00 -8.22 2.43
C ILE A 72 -9.60 -9.69 2.33
N ASN A 73 -10.57 -10.57 2.07
CA ASN A 73 -10.33 -12.02 2.03
C ASN A 73 -9.59 -12.52 3.28
N ASN A 74 -9.98 -12.01 4.45
CA ASN A 74 -9.37 -12.31 5.75
C ASN A 74 -7.95 -11.76 5.96
N PHE A 75 -7.43 -10.96 5.03
CA PHE A 75 -6.18 -10.23 5.24
C PHE A 75 -6.49 -8.85 5.78
N PRO A 76 -5.76 -8.38 6.81
CA PRO A 76 -5.87 -6.99 7.23
C PRO A 76 -5.47 -6.06 6.11
N ALA A 77 -6.13 -4.92 6.03
CA ALA A 77 -5.84 -3.92 5.02
C ALA A 77 -5.96 -2.52 5.59
N LEU A 78 -5.04 -1.65 5.21
CA LEU A 78 -5.05 -0.24 5.60
C LEU A 78 -5.71 0.57 4.50
N ILE A 79 -6.74 1.32 4.88
CA ILE A 79 -7.47 2.19 3.97
C ILE A 79 -6.87 3.59 4.07
N SER A 80 -6.60 4.20 2.92
CA SER A 80 -6.11 5.57 2.85
C SER A 80 -6.81 6.36 1.77
N MET A 81 -6.81 7.68 1.94
CA MET A 81 -7.25 8.63 0.95
C MET A 81 -6.00 9.24 0.32
N VAL A 82 -5.89 9.21 -0.99
CA VAL A 82 -4.70 9.65 -1.70
C VAL A 82 -5.08 10.70 -2.73
N MET A 83 -4.32 11.78 -2.78
CA MET A 83 -4.40 12.75 -3.85
C MET A 83 -3.14 12.62 -4.70
N ASP A 84 -3.30 12.47 -6.00
CA ASP A 84 -2.16 12.43 -6.90
C ASP A 84 -1.68 13.84 -7.25
N ARG A 85 -0.64 13.95 -8.05
CA ARG A 85 -0.04 15.25 -8.37
C ARG A 85 -0.91 16.12 -9.26
N SER A 86 -1.89 15.53 -9.93
CA SER A 86 -2.87 16.27 -10.73
C SER A 86 -4.05 16.77 -9.91
N GLY A 87 -4.16 16.37 -8.63
CA GLY A 87 -5.27 16.73 -7.76
C GLY A 87 -6.41 15.72 -7.77
N SER A 88 -6.26 14.60 -8.44
CA SER A 88 -7.26 13.55 -8.46
C SER A 88 -7.24 12.76 -7.15
N LEU A 89 -8.43 12.37 -6.68
CA LEU A 89 -8.58 11.66 -5.41
C LEU A 89 -8.84 10.17 -5.64
N PHE A 90 -8.25 9.37 -4.79
CA PHE A 90 -8.39 7.90 -4.81
C PHE A 90 -8.55 7.37 -3.40
N GLN A 91 -9.28 6.27 -3.27
CA GLN A 91 -9.18 5.43 -2.09
C GLN A 91 -8.16 4.35 -2.41
N ALA A 92 -7.13 4.25 -1.59
CA ALA A 92 -6.12 3.21 -1.72
C ALA A 92 -6.23 2.25 -0.54
N VAL A 93 -6.21 0.96 -0.85
CA VAL A 93 -6.25 -0.09 0.16
C VAL A 93 -4.98 -0.91 0.03
N VAL A 94 -4.20 -0.96 1.09
CA VAL A 94 -2.95 -1.73 1.13
C VAL A 94 -3.20 -2.98 1.95
N ILE A 95 -3.18 -4.13 1.29
CA ILE A 95 -3.45 -5.42 1.89
C ILE A 95 -2.15 -6.00 2.42
N VAL A 96 -2.17 -6.51 3.65
CA VAL A 96 -0.96 -7.02 4.30
C VAL A 96 -1.14 -8.47 4.72
N GLN A 97 -0.02 -9.17 4.88
CA GLN A 97 0.01 -10.58 5.24
C GLN A 97 0.97 -10.77 6.42
N HIS A 98 0.49 -11.50 7.44
CA HIS A 98 1.30 -11.87 8.58
C HIS A 98 2.17 -13.07 8.22
N GLN A 99 3.45 -12.97 8.52
CA GLN A 99 4.41 -14.02 8.18
C GLN A 99 4.63 -14.99 9.35
N PRO A 100 5.17 -16.19 9.09
CA PRO A 100 5.49 -17.13 10.16
C PRO A 100 6.47 -16.58 11.21
N ASP A 101 7.32 -15.61 10.84
CA ASP A 101 8.24 -14.95 11.77
C ASP A 101 7.61 -13.77 12.50
N TYR A 102 6.27 -13.64 12.42
CA TYR A 102 5.46 -12.58 13.04
C TYR A 102 5.65 -11.19 12.45
N SER A 103 6.40 -11.05 11.34
CA SER A 103 6.48 -9.78 10.63
C SER A 103 5.28 -9.60 9.70
N TRP A 104 5.03 -8.36 9.31
CA TRP A 104 4.00 -8.01 8.33
C TRP A 104 4.66 -7.69 7.00
N ARG A 105 4.04 -8.09 5.90
CA ARG A 105 4.49 -7.80 4.54
C ARG A 105 3.33 -7.31 3.71
N ILE A 106 3.62 -6.46 2.74
CA ILE A 106 2.60 -5.95 1.82
C ILE A 106 2.30 -7.04 0.79
N HIS A 107 1.01 -7.36 0.65
CA HIS A 107 0.55 -8.50 -0.14
C HIS A 107 -0.29 -8.09 -1.36
N GLY A 108 -0.82 -6.88 -1.38
CA GLY A 108 -1.61 -6.41 -2.50
C GLY A 108 -2.07 -4.98 -2.32
N TYR A 109 -2.66 -4.44 -3.37
CA TYR A 109 -3.17 -3.08 -3.42
C TYR A 109 -4.50 -3.02 -4.15
N GLU A 110 -5.34 -2.07 -3.76
CA GLU A 110 -6.50 -1.66 -4.55
C GLU A 110 -6.48 -0.14 -4.63
N LEU A 111 -6.79 0.40 -5.79
CA LEU A 111 -6.85 1.84 -6.00
C LEU A 111 -8.16 2.15 -6.73
N ILE A 112 -9.02 2.94 -6.07
CA ILE A 112 -10.35 3.25 -6.58
C ILE A 112 -10.45 4.77 -6.73
N ALA A 113 -10.72 5.24 -7.95
CA ALA A 113 -10.90 6.66 -8.20
C ALA A 113 -12.17 7.15 -7.52
N ILE A 114 -12.08 8.32 -6.88
CA ILE A 114 -13.22 8.96 -6.25
C ILE A 114 -13.71 10.06 -7.19
N ASN A 115 -14.90 9.83 -7.76
CA ASN A 115 -15.53 10.79 -8.65
C ASN A 115 -16.66 11.46 -7.91
N GLU A 116 -16.39 12.60 -7.30
CA GLU A 116 -17.42 13.43 -6.73
C GLU A 116 -17.88 14.44 -7.74
N LYS A 117 -19.18 14.42 -8.00
CA LYS A 117 -19.82 15.51 -8.73
C LYS A 117 -20.48 16.42 -7.70
N ILE A 118 -20.00 17.63 -7.65
CA ILE A 118 -20.63 18.68 -6.87
C ILE A 118 -21.48 19.47 -7.85
N ILE A 119 -22.76 19.48 -7.57
CA ILE A 119 -23.71 20.22 -8.40
C ILE A 119 -24.11 21.48 -7.66
#